data_8fbddb6184acd07dd3d7fe52ede0f31e
#
_entry.id   8fbddb6184acd07dd3d7fe52ede0f31e
#
_cell.length_a   1.000
_cell.length_b   1.000
_cell.length_c   1.000
_cell.angle_alpha   90.00
_cell.angle_beta   90.00
_cell.angle_gamma   90.00
#
_symmetry.space_group_name_H-M   'P 1'
#
loop_
_entity.id
_entity.type
_entity.pdbx_description
1 polymer ?
#
loop_
_entity_poly.entity_id
_entity_poly.type
_entity_poly.pdbx_seq_one_letter_code
_entity_poly.pdbx_strand_id
1 'polypeptide(L)'
;MKRVAITGGAGYVGSALVPYLADRGYEVKVVDLFLYGEGVLDGVRCSKVRGDIRDEALLRKEFHSMDAVIHLACVSNDPSFELDPALGKTINYDAFPGILRACRDNGVARFIYASSSSVYGVRDEPQVREDSPCTPLTDYSKFKLLCEDLLRESDYPGEWVIARPSTVCGYAPRMRFDLVVNILTINALVRQAITVFGGTQLRPNINIEDMVEAYRVLLEAPREKIQGRTFNIGYENCSVSRLAEIVKSAVGDPKVTITASPSNDLRSYHVNSDLVLKTLGYAPKHTIEDAVRSIVRAYREGRFKDPLSNPLYHNIKLMQQVKMSEGSVTA
;
A
#
# COMPACT_ATOMS: atom_id res chain seq x y z
N MET A 1 7.98 -14.95 16.14
CA MET A 1 8.50 -13.61 15.78
C MET A 1 7.73 -12.58 16.54
N LYS A 2 8.41 -11.69 17.26
CA LYS A 2 7.75 -10.64 18.05
C LYS A 2 8.24 -9.25 17.73
N ARG A 3 9.48 -9.10 17.22
CA ARG A 3 10.10 -7.82 16.89
C ARG A 3 10.06 -7.62 15.38
N VAL A 4 9.32 -6.62 14.94
CA VAL A 4 9.05 -6.36 13.53
C VAL A 4 9.48 -4.95 13.15
N ALA A 5 10.38 -4.82 12.18
CA ALA A 5 10.67 -3.54 11.58
C ALA A 5 9.75 -3.33 10.36
N ILE A 6 9.19 -2.12 10.25
CA ILE A 6 8.32 -1.72 9.13
C ILE A 6 8.94 -0.48 8.49
N THR A 7 9.42 -0.61 7.28
CA THR A 7 9.80 0.56 6.49
C THR A 7 8.56 1.15 5.83
N GLY A 8 8.42 2.47 5.85
CA GLY A 8 7.19 3.11 5.36
C GLY A 8 6.01 2.98 6.33
N GLY A 9 6.28 2.78 7.62
CA GLY A 9 5.25 2.56 8.65
C GLY A 9 4.38 3.78 8.95
N ALA A 10 4.78 4.98 8.57
CA ALA A 10 3.97 6.20 8.66
C ALA A 10 3.19 6.50 7.37
N GLY A 11 3.25 5.63 6.36
CA GLY A 11 2.44 5.70 5.13
C GLY A 11 0.99 5.26 5.36
N TYR A 12 0.20 5.20 4.28
CA TYR A 12 -1.23 4.85 4.34
C TYR A 12 -1.47 3.48 4.96
N VAL A 13 -0.89 2.42 4.40
CA VAL A 13 -1.03 1.06 4.94
C VAL A 13 -0.30 0.93 6.27
N GLY A 14 0.92 1.48 6.36
CA GLY A 14 1.75 1.41 7.56
C GLY A 14 1.07 2.01 8.78
N SER A 15 0.40 3.16 8.65
CA SER A 15 -0.30 3.83 9.77
C SER A 15 -1.47 3.03 10.35
N ALA A 16 -2.02 2.10 9.58
CA ALA A 16 -3.01 1.14 10.08
C ALA A 16 -2.35 -0.15 10.59
N LEU A 17 -1.28 -0.63 9.92
CA LEU A 17 -0.60 -1.87 10.28
C LEU A 17 0.17 -1.76 11.60
N VAL A 18 0.85 -0.63 11.84
CA VAL A 18 1.67 -0.42 13.05
C VAL A 18 0.85 -0.56 14.34
N PRO A 19 -0.26 0.19 14.54
CA PRO A 19 -1.10 0.00 15.72
C PRO A 19 -1.73 -1.39 15.77
N TYR A 20 -2.16 -1.92 14.63
CA TYR A 20 -2.76 -3.24 14.53
C TYR A 20 -1.83 -4.36 15.07
N LEU A 21 -0.53 -4.31 14.75
CA LEU A 21 0.46 -5.26 15.27
C LEU A 21 0.83 -4.96 16.72
N ALA A 22 1.00 -3.68 17.09
CA ALA A 22 1.32 -3.27 18.46
C ALA A 22 0.26 -3.73 19.48
N ASP A 23 -1.03 -3.61 19.13
CA ASP A 23 -2.17 -4.08 19.95
C ASP A 23 -2.19 -5.60 20.11
N ARG A 24 -1.54 -6.34 19.20
CA ARG A 24 -1.39 -7.81 19.26
C ARG A 24 -0.09 -8.26 19.92
N GLY A 25 0.61 -7.32 20.57
CA GLY A 25 1.79 -7.61 21.37
C GLY A 25 3.10 -7.73 20.61
N TYR A 26 3.15 -7.24 19.35
CA TYR A 26 4.40 -7.11 18.62
C TYR A 26 5.18 -5.88 19.11
N GLU A 27 6.48 -6.01 19.17
CA GLU A 27 7.42 -4.87 19.31
C GLU A 27 7.69 -4.34 17.91
N VAL A 28 7.05 -3.20 17.59
CA VAL A 28 7.13 -2.62 16.25
C VAL A 28 8.13 -1.48 16.24
N LYS A 29 9.08 -1.53 15.30
CA LYS A 29 9.96 -0.43 14.93
C LYS A 29 9.61 0.08 13.54
N VAL A 30 9.40 1.38 13.43
CA VAL A 30 9.09 2.07 12.17
C VAL A 30 10.33 2.82 11.70
N VAL A 31 10.72 2.60 10.43
CA VAL A 31 11.70 3.42 9.71
C VAL A 31 10.98 4.15 8.59
N ASP A 32 10.88 5.47 8.67
CA ASP A 32 10.12 6.29 7.72
C ASP A 32 10.73 7.69 7.62
N LEU A 33 10.50 8.39 6.52
CA LEU A 33 10.85 9.81 6.38
C LEU A 33 9.87 10.72 7.13
N PHE A 34 8.71 10.20 7.50
CA PHE A 34 7.60 10.94 8.14
C PHE A 34 7.15 12.17 7.34
N LEU A 35 7.17 12.06 6.01
CA LEU A 35 6.76 13.14 5.10
C LEU A 35 5.30 13.58 5.30
N TYR A 36 4.45 12.67 5.78
CA TYR A 36 3.03 12.92 6.03
C TYR A 36 2.73 13.34 7.47
N GLY A 37 3.78 13.69 8.24
CA GLY A 37 3.70 14.15 9.62
C GLY A 37 4.12 13.08 10.63
N GLU A 38 4.80 13.54 11.68
CA GLU A 38 5.24 12.65 12.77
C GLU A 38 4.10 12.17 13.65
N GLY A 39 3.03 12.99 13.76
CA GLY A 39 1.87 12.71 14.60
C GLY A 39 0.98 11.55 14.11
N VAL A 40 1.24 11.01 12.91
CA VAL A 40 0.46 9.90 12.34
C VAL A 40 0.41 8.66 13.26
N LEU A 41 1.48 8.44 14.04
CA LEU A 41 1.62 7.31 14.97
C LEU A 41 1.64 7.76 16.43
N ASP A 42 1.07 8.93 16.76
CA ASP A 42 0.99 9.37 18.14
C ASP A 42 0.07 8.48 18.98
N GLY A 43 0.49 8.19 20.19
CA GLY A 43 -0.22 7.27 21.09
C GLY A 43 -0.04 5.79 20.76
N VAL A 44 0.62 5.45 19.64
CA VAL A 44 0.91 4.05 19.29
C VAL A 44 2.20 3.59 19.96
N ARG A 45 2.17 2.42 20.58
CA ARG A 45 3.34 1.79 21.22
C ARG A 45 4.27 1.21 20.15
N CYS A 46 5.12 2.06 19.56
CA CYS A 46 6.13 1.65 18.60
C CYS A 46 7.40 2.50 18.73
N SER A 47 8.53 1.99 18.26
CA SER A 47 9.75 2.77 18.09
C SER A 47 9.70 3.50 16.75
N LYS A 48 9.89 4.82 16.75
CA LYS A 48 9.89 5.66 15.54
C LYS A 48 11.32 6.06 15.21
N VAL A 49 11.77 5.77 14.00
CA VAL A 49 13.08 6.17 13.48
C VAL A 49 12.86 6.97 12.20
N ARG A 50 13.22 8.27 12.25
CA ARG A 50 13.28 9.08 11.02
C ARG A 50 14.50 8.66 10.21
N GLY A 51 14.28 8.14 9.00
CA GLY A 51 15.37 7.67 8.16
C GLY A 51 14.96 7.37 6.74
N ASP A 52 15.95 7.47 5.86
CA ASP A 52 15.82 7.14 4.45
C ASP A 52 16.24 5.67 4.24
N ILE A 53 15.43 4.92 3.50
CA ILE A 53 15.73 3.51 3.17
C ILE A 53 16.95 3.35 2.25
N ARG A 54 17.44 4.42 1.66
CA ARG A 54 18.68 4.45 0.86
C ARG A 54 19.93 4.45 1.75
N ASP A 55 19.80 4.79 3.04
CA ASP A 55 20.88 4.71 4.00
C ASP A 55 21.01 3.29 4.57
N GLU A 56 21.86 2.50 3.92
CA GLU A 56 22.10 1.11 4.31
C GLU A 56 22.72 1.01 5.72
N ALA A 57 23.55 1.97 6.13
CA ALA A 57 24.17 1.96 7.47
C ALA A 57 23.10 2.16 8.56
N LEU A 58 22.17 3.07 8.35
CA LEU A 58 20.99 3.24 9.19
C LEU A 58 20.18 1.93 9.26
N LEU A 59 19.87 1.34 8.12
CA LEU A 59 19.08 0.10 8.10
C LEU A 59 19.78 -1.06 8.82
N ARG A 60 21.11 -1.22 8.67
CA ARG A 60 21.89 -2.20 9.41
C ARG A 60 21.77 -2.01 10.92
N LYS A 61 21.82 -0.77 11.38
CA LYS A 61 21.63 -0.42 12.80
C LYS A 61 20.21 -0.74 13.27
N GLU A 62 19.21 -0.31 12.51
CA GLU A 62 17.82 -0.37 12.96
C GLU A 62 17.17 -1.76 12.79
N PHE A 63 17.70 -2.61 11.90
CA PHE A 63 17.26 -4.00 11.77
C PHE A 63 17.95 -4.93 12.76
N HIS A 64 18.90 -4.41 13.55
CA HIS A 64 19.53 -5.20 14.60
C HIS A 64 18.48 -5.76 15.57
N SER A 65 18.57 -7.06 15.83
CA SER A 65 17.64 -7.81 16.69
C SER A 65 16.18 -7.85 16.21
N MET A 66 15.86 -7.51 14.97
CA MET A 66 14.52 -7.70 14.42
C MET A 66 14.32 -9.13 13.95
N ASP A 67 13.16 -9.71 14.26
CA ASP A 67 12.79 -11.05 13.80
C ASP A 67 12.26 -11.02 12.37
N ALA A 68 11.58 -9.93 11.98
CA ALA A 68 11.02 -9.76 10.65
C ALA A 68 11.10 -8.31 10.17
N VAL A 69 11.11 -8.14 8.84
CA VAL A 69 10.99 -6.84 8.17
C VAL A 69 9.81 -6.90 7.21
N ILE A 70 8.92 -5.90 7.30
CA ILE A 70 7.86 -5.65 6.32
C ILE A 70 8.25 -4.38 5.56
N HIS A 71 8.53 -4.52 4.28
CA HIS A 71 8.98 -3.43 3.43
C HIS A 71 7.82 -2.81 2.66
N LEU A 72 7.30 -1.67 3.18
CA LEU A 72 6.22 -0.89 2.57
C LEU A 72 6.72 0.42 1.94
N ALA A 73 7.91 0.91 2.33
CA ALA A 73 8.43 2.20 1.88
C ALA A 73 8.60 2.23 0.36
N CYS A 74 8.00 3.21 -0.28
CA CYS A 74 8.17 3.49 -1.70
C CYS A 74 7.56 4.85 -2.07
N VAL A 75 7.98 5.43 -3.17
CA VAL A 75 7.17 6.41 -3.90
C VAL A 75 6.00 5.62 -4.51
N SER A 76 4.82 5.78 -3.93
CA SER A 76 3.68 4.91 -4.22
C SER A 76 2.73 5.54 -5.23
N ASN A 77 2.29 4.77 -6.19
CA ASN A 77 1.46 5.03 -7.36
C ASN A 77 2.20 5.68 -8.55
N ASP A 78 1.62 5.44 -9.72
CA ASP A 78 2.19 5.87 -11.01
C ASP A 78 2.33 7.40 -11.11
N PRO A 79 1.29 8.21 -10.82
CA PRO A 79 1.38 9.67 -10.99
C PRO A 79 2.40 10.35 -10.06
N SER A 80 2.63 9.80 -8.86
CA SER A 80 3.66 10.34 -7.96
C SER A 80 5.07 9.98 -8.41
N PHE A 81 5.21 8.79 -8.99
CA PHE A 81 6.48 8.32 -9.55
C PHE A 81 6.88 9.13 -10.79
N GLU A 82 5.91 9.47 -11.66
CA GLU A 82 6.12 10.25 -12.88
C GLU A 82 6.58 11.69 -12.62
N LEU A 83 6.41 12.23 -11.40
CA LEU A 83 6.91 13.57 -11.06
C LEU A 83 8.44 13.66 -11.07
N ASP A 84 9.12 12.61 -10.64
CA ASP A 84 10.57 12.48 -10.67
C ASP A 84 10.95 11.00 -10.77
N PRO A 85 11.02 10.45 -11.99
CA PRO A 85 11.34 9.03 -12.21
C PRO A 85 12.74 8.65 -11.74
N ALA A 86 13.71 9.57 -11.77
CA ALA A 86 15.07 9.31 -11.31
C ALA A 86 15.08 9.11 -9.78
N LEU A 87 14.47 10.02 -9.04
CA LEU A 87 14.28 9.89 -7.60
C LEU A 87 13.46 8.63 -7.27
N GLY A 88 12.36 8.41 -7.98
CA GLY A 88 11.52 7.22 -7.83
C GLY A 88 12.33 5.94 -7.96
N LYS A 89 13.23 5.85 -8.95
CA LYS A 89 14.14 4.72 -9.16
C LYS A 89 15.08 4.52 -7.97
N THR A 90 15.72 5.59 -7.46
CA THR A 90 16.65 5.47 -6.32
C THR A 90 15.98 4.90 -5.08
N ILE A 91 14.72 5.28 -4.82
CA ILE A 91 13.95 4.85 -3.65
C ILE A 91 13.35 3.47 -3.85
N ASN A 92 12.68 3.24 -4.99
CA ASN A 92 11.90 2.02 -5.19
C ASN A 92 12.74 0.82 -5.64
N TYR A 93 13.88 1.05 -6.28
CA TYR A 93 14.68 -0.01 -6.89
C TYR A 93 16.13 -0.02 -6.38
N ASP A 94 16.88 1.09 -6.53
CA ASP A 94 18.32 1.09 -6.22
C ASP A 94 18.60 0.85 -4.72
N ALA A 95 17.68 1.25 -3.82
CA ALA A 95 17.77 0.97 -2.39
C ALA A 95 17.56 -0.51 -2.03
N PHE A 96 16.82 -1.27 -2.87
CA PHE A 96 16.34 -2.60 -2.51
C PHE A 96 17.45 -3.62 -2.19
N PRO A 97 18.57 -3.70 -2.96
CA PRO A 97 19.68 -4.57 -2.59
C PRO A 97 20.30 -4.24 -1.22
N GLY A 98 20.38 -2.94 -0.86
CA GLY A 98 20.87 -2.50 0.45
C GLY A 98 19.96 -2.96 1.59
N ILE A 99 18.64 -2.90 1.38
CA ILE A 99 17.65 -3.40 2.35
C ILE A 99 17.83 -4.91 2.58
N LEU A 100 17.99 -5.69 1.52
CA LEU A 100 18.22 -7.15 1.62
C LEU A 100 19.54 -7.46 2.33
N ARG A 101 20.63 -6.73 2.02
CA ARG A 101 21.91 -6.89 2.74
C ARG A 101 21.76 -6.56 4.22
N ALA A 102 21.07 -5.46 4.57
CA ALA A 102 20.82 -5.11 5.96
C ALA A 102 20.03 -6.19 6.71
N CYS A 103 19.03 -6.80 6.07
CA CYS A 103 18.29 -7.93 6.62
C CYS A 103 19.18 -9.16 6.81
N ARG A 104 19.95 -9.53 5.79
CA ARG A 104 20.88 -10.69 5.82
C ARG A 104 21.91 -10.54 6.95
N ASP A 105 22.57 -9.40 7.01
CA ASP A 105 23.67 -9.16 7.93
C ASP A 105 23.20 -9.10 9.41
N ASN A 106 21.93 -8.83 9.65
CA ASN A 106 21.29 -8.87 10.96
C ASN A 106 20.59 -10.20 11.27
N GLY A 107 20.62 -11.18 10.37
CA GLY A 107 19.95 -12.46 10.57
C GLY A 107 18.43 -12.34 10.69
N VAL A 108 17.82 -11.36 10.01
CA VAL A 108 16.36 -11.21 9.97
C VAL A 108 15.76 -12.50 9.43
N ALA A 109 14.89 -13.14 10.20
CA ALA A 109 14.37 -14.46 9.85
C ALA A 109 13.31 -14.40 8.74
N ARG A 110 12.55 -13.28 8.64
CA ARG A 110 11.48 -13.16 7.62
C ARG A 110 11.46 -11.77 6.97
N PHE A 111 11.39 -11.76 5.65
CA PHE A 111 11.23 -10.56 4.85
C PHE A 111 9.91 -10.59 4.06
N ILE A 112 9.04 -9.59 4.25
CA ILE A 112 7.78 -9.45 3.52
C ILE A 112 7.89 -8.23 2.60
N TYR A 113 7.82 -8.47 1.30
CA TYR A 113 7.87 -7.41 0.30
C TYR A 113 6.48 -7.01 -0.16
N ALA A 114 6.16 -5.73 -0.04
CA ALA A 114 4.96 -5.13 -0.63
C ALA A 114 5.21 -4.77 -2.10
N SER A 115 4.90 -5.68 -3.01
CA SER A 115 4.80 -5.43 -4.43
C SER A 115 3.46 -4.74 -4.77
N SER A 116 2.87 -5.01 -5.90
CA SER A 116 1.59 -4.45 -6.35
C SER A 116 0.94 -5.34 -7.40
N SER A 117 -0.38 -5.42 -7.42
CA SER A 117 -1.10 -6.03 -8.54
C SER A 117 -0.96 -5.27 -9.86
N SER A 118 -0.46 -4.02 -9.84
CA SER A 118 -0.17 -3.25 -11.06
C SER A 118 0.94 -3.85 -11.94
N VAL A 119 1.72 -4.80 -11.41
CA VAL A 119 2.74 -5.53 -12.19
C VAL A 119 2.15 -6.34 -13.34
N TYR A 120 0.87 -6.67 -13.27
CA TYR A 120 0.18 -7.41 -14.33
C TYR A 120 -0.13 -6.58 -15.57
N GLY A 121 -0.21 -5.25 -15.44
CA GLY A 121 -0.58 -4.36 -16.55
C GLY A 121 -2.03 -4.43 -16.95
N VAL A 122 -2.33 -4.34 -18.25
CA VAL A 122 -3.68 -4.58 -18.81
C VAL A 122 -3.85 -6.06 -19.07
N ARG A 123 -4.98 -6.60 -18.66
CA ARG A 123 -5.32 -8.00 -18.83
C ARG A 123 -6.79 -8.17 -19.22
N ASP A 124 -7.02 -8.96 -20.27
CA ASP A 124 -8.35 -9.34 -20.74
C ASP A 124 -8.80 -10.68 -20.13
N GLU A 125 -7.89 -11.41 -19.47
CA GLU A 125 -8.25 -12.64 -18.80
C GLU A 125 -9.24 -12.37 -17.67
N PRO A 126 -10.28 -13.21 -17.52
CA PRO A 126 -11.32 -13.02 -16.52
C PRO A 126 -10.81 -13.14 -15.07
N GLN A 127 -9.63 -13.72 -14.87
CA GLN A 127 -9.00 -13.87 -13.58
C GLN A 127 -7.46 -13.88 -13.69
N VAL A 128 -6.82 -12.86 -13.19
CA VAL A 128 -5.35 -12.76 -13.12
C VAL A 128 -4.85 -13.42 -11.85
N ARG A 129 -3.98 -14.42 -12.00
CA ARG A 129 -3.39 -15.21 -10.92
C ARG A 129 -1.90 -14.89 -10.76
N GLU A 130 -1.29 -15.45 -9.71
CA GLU A 130 0.12 -15.20 -9.40
C GLU A 130 1.09 -15.72 -10.47
N ASP A 131 0.70 -16.73 -11.22
CA ASP A 131 1.44 -17.31 -12.36
C ASP A 131 1.11 -16.64 -13.71
N SER A 132 0.16 -15.71 -13.76
CA SER A 132 -0.12 -14.93 -14.97
C SER A 132 1.11 -14.08 -15.33
N PRO A 133 1.42 -13.92 -16.64
CA PRO A 133 2.54 -13.10 -17.08
C PRO A 133 2.42 -11.66 -16.56
N CYS A 134 3.52 -11.07 -16.09
CA CYS A 134 3.59 -9.68 -15.67
C CYS A 134 4.04 -8.80 -16.85
N THR A 135 3.22 -7.79 -17.20
CA THR A 135 3.51 -6.82 -18.27
C THR A 135 3.29 -5.39 -17.76
N PRO A 136 4.14 -4.93 -16.83
CA PRO A 136 3.95 -3.64 -16.18
C PRO A 136 4.03 -2.50 -17.19
N LEU A 137 3.10 -1.53 -17.07
CA LEU A 137 2.99 -0.40 -18.02
C LEU A 137 3.80 0.80 -17.60
N THR A 138 3.92 1.05 -16.30
CA THR A 138 4.51 2.26 -15.73
C THR A 138 5.84 1.93 -15.06
N ASP A 139 6.70 2.91 -14.89
CA ASP A 139 7.98 2.71 -14.22
C ASP A 139 7.80 2.28 -12.76
N TYR A 140 6.78 2.79 -12.06
CA TYR A 140 6.42 2.30 -10.74
C TYR A 140 6.20 0.78 -10.73
N SER A 141 5.34 0.28 -11.61
CA SER A 141 5.02 -1.15 -11.67
C SER A 141 6.19 -2.00 -12.20
N LYS A 142 7.00 -1.47 -13.13
CA LYS A 142 8.24 -2.11 -13.59
C LYS A 142 9.24 -2.29 -12.45
N PHE A 143 9.50 -1.25 -11.65
CA PHE A 143 10.42 -1.36 -10.52
C PHE A 143 9.88 -2.25 -9.41
N LYS A 144 8.56 -2.30 -9.20
CA LYS A 144 7.97 -3.29 -8.30
C LYS A 144 8.29 -4.72 -8.74
N LEU A 145 8.12 -5.03 -10.03
CA LEU A 145 8.44 -6.34 -10.60
C LEU A 145 9.94 -6.65 -10.52
N LEU A 146 10.80 -5.71 -10.91
CA LEU A 146 12.26 -5.89 -10.83
C LEU A 146 12.74 -6.18 -9.39
N CYS A 147 12.12 -5.58 -8.37
CA CYS A 147 12.41 -5.93 -6.98
C CYS A 147 11.95 -7.34 -6.60
N GLU A 148 10.83 -7.82 -7.18
CA GLU A 148 10.44 -9.23 -7.01
C GLU A 148 11.51 -10.16 -7.58
N ASP A 149 12.05 -9.85 -8.76
CA ASP A 149 13.08 -10.64 -9.42
C ASP A 149 14.40 -10.59 -8.63
N LEU A 150 14.82 -9.40 -8.18
CA LEU A 150 15.98 -9.27 -7.28
C LEU A 150 15.83 -10.11 -6.01
N LEU A 151 14.63 -10.16 -5.41
CA LEU A 151 14.39 -10.96 -4.22
C LEU A 151 14.45 -12.46 -4.53
N ARG A 152 13.89 -12.90 -5.65
CA ARG A 152 13.94 -14.32 -6.10
C ARG A 152 15.36 -14.79 -6.39
N GLU A 153 16.19 -13.92 -6.97
CA GLU A 153 17.57 -14.18 -7.35
C GLU A 153 18.57 -13.95 -6.20
N SER A 154 18.10 -13.37 -5.08
CA SER A 154 18.96 -13.02 -3.96
C SER A 154 19.47 -14.26 -3.21
N ASP A 155 20.64 -14.11 -2.58
CA ASP A 155 21.21 -15.04 -1.62
C ASP A 155 20.67 -14.86 -0.19
N TYR A 156 19.47 -14.24 -0.05
CA TYR A 156 18.87 -13.99 1.26
C TYR A 156 18.52 -15.31 1.97
N PRO A 157 19.16 -15.62 3.11
CA PRO A 157 19.02 -16.94 3.75
C PRO A 157 17.73 -17.07 4.57
N GLY A 158 17.08 -15.96 4.89
CA GLY A 158 15.82 -15.93 5.63
C GLY A 158 14.62 -16.35 4.78
N GLU A 159 13.49 -16.42 5.42
CA GLU A 159 12.21 -16.63 4.74
C GLU A 159 11.77 -15.35 4.05
N TRP A 160 11.25 -15.47 2.83
CA TRP A 160 10.68 -14.31 2.16
C TRP A 160 9.38 -14.63 1.44
N VAL A 161 8.53 -13.62 1.36
CA VAL A 161 7.24 -13.69 0.66
C VAL A 161 6.92 -12.35 0.01
N ILE A 162 6.31 -12.41 -1.16
CA ILE A 162 5.87 -11.26 -1.92
C ILE A 162 4.35 -11.13 -1.80
N ALA A 163 3.87 -9.98 -1.37
CA ALA A 163 2.46 -9.61 -1.45
C ALA A 163 2.23 -8.72 -2.66
N ARG A 164 1.25 -9.03 -3.52
CA ARG A 164 0.74 -8.18 -4.60
C ARG A 164 -0.63 -7.64 -4.22
N PRO A 165 -0.70 -6.56 -3.42
CA PRO A 165 -1.99 -6.00 -3.02
C PRO A 165 -2.73 -5.39 -4.19
N SER A 166 -4.06 -5.54 -4.17
CA SER A 166 -5.01 -4.73 -4.91
C SER A 166 -5.05 -3.30 -4.36
N THR A 167 -5.80 -2.40 -5.00
CA THR A 167 -5.96 -1.03 -4.51
C THR A 167 -6.57 -1.04 -3.12
N VAL A 168 -5.83 -0.55 -2.14
CA VAL A 168 -6.29 -0.49 -0.74
C VAL A 168 -7.26 0.68 -0.57
N CYS A 169 -8.37 0.47 0.13
CA CYS A 169 -9.36 1.50 0.42
C CYS A 169 -9.80 1.49 1.90
N GLY A 170 -10.40 2.58 2.38
CA GLY A 170 -10.86 2.73 3.75
C GLY A 170 -10.06 3.74 4.58
N TYR A 171 -10.47 3.92 5.83
CA TYR A 171 -9.85 4.87 6.73
C TYR A 171 -8.54 4.35 7.31
N ALA A 172 -7.53 5.22 7.34
CA ALA A 172 -6.29 5.05 8.08
C ALA A 172 -5.86 6.38 8.72
N PRO A 173 -5.07 6.38 9.80
CA PRO A 173 -4.57 7.61 10.43
C PRO A 173 -3.85 8.54 9.44
N ARG A 174 -2.99 8.01 8.57
CA ARG A 174 -2.49 8.71 7.39
C ARG A 174 -3.44 8.42 6.23
N MET A 175 -4.44 9.26 6.07
CA MET A 175 -5.43 9.08 5.00
C MET A 175 -4.88 9.42 3.62
N ARG A 176 -5.45 8.79 2.60
CA ARG A 176 -5.03 8.93 1.21
C ARG A 176 -6.24 9.13 0.29
N PHE A 177 -6.43 10.36 -0.22
CA PHE A 177 -7.57 10.73 -1.08
C PHE A 177 -7.22 10.78 -2.59
N ASP A 178 -6.15 10.11 -2.99
CA ASP A 178 -5.76 9.90 -4.39
C ASP A 178 -5.93 8.44 -4.86
N LEU A 179 -6.65 7.63 -4.09
CA LEU A 179 -7.07 6.27 -4.43
C LEU A 179 -8.56 6.24 -4.81
N VAL A 180 -8.94 5.41 -5.77
CA VAL A 180 -10.24 5.48 -6.44
C VAL A 180 -11.44 5.50 -5.47
N VAL A 181 -11.58 4.54 -4.57
CA VAL A 181 -12.69 4.50 -3.60
C VAL A 181 -12.66 5.72 -2.67
N ASN A 182 -11.46 6.05 -2.17
CA ASN A 182 -11.27 7.11 -1.19
C ASN A 182 -11.56 8.51 -1.80
N ILE A 183 -11.12 8.77 -3.04
CA ILE A 183 -11.36 10.05 -3.70
C ILE A 183 -12.84 10.22 -4.10
N LEU A 184 -13.50 9.15 -4.58
CA LEU A 184 -14.93 9.18 -4.85
C LEU A 184 -15.72 9.48 -3.57
N THR A 185 -15.34 8.85 -2.45
CA THR A 185 -15.99 9.05 -1.14
C THR A 185 -15.85 10.48 -0.65
N ILE A 186 -14.63 11.03 -0.67
CA ILE A 186 -14.42 12.40 -0.15
C ILE A 186 -15.06 13.45 -1.05
N ASN A 187 -15.11 13.26 -2.37
CA ASN A 187 -15.82 14.14 -3.28
C ASN A 187 -17.34 14.07 -3.03
N ALA A 188 -17.89 12.89 -2.80
CA ALA A 188 -19.31 12.75 -2.44
C ALA A 188 -19.65 13.51 -1.15
N LEU A 189 -18.78 13.43 -0.13
CA LEU A 189 -19.00 14.07 1.18
C LEU A 189 -18.85 15.60 1.13
N VAL A 190 -17.86 16.11 0.40
CA VAL A 190 -17.53 17.55 0.42
C VAL A 190 -18.22 18.31 -0.69
N ARG A 191 -18.33 17.72 -1.89
CA ARG A 191 -18.86 18.39 -3.09
C ARG A 191 -20.26 17.93 -3.46
N GLN A 192 -20.79 16.90 -2.84
CA GLN A 192 -22.02 16.23 -3.24
C GLN A 192 -22.02 15.79 -4.72
N ALA A 193 -20.83 15.52 -5.25
CA ALA A 193 -20.62 15.18 -6.65
C ALA A 193 -19.51 14.12 -6.78
N ILE A 194 -19.77 13.11 -7.62
CA ILE A 194 -18.82 12.07 -7.99
C ILE A 194 -18.61 12.18 -9.51
N THR A 195 -17.37 12.38 -9.95
CA THR A 195 -17.01 12.30 -11.37
C THR A 195 -16.36 10.96 -11.64
N VAL A 196 -16.95 10.18 -12.54
CA VAL A 196 -16.44 8.90 -13.01
C VAL A 196 -15.70 9.12 -14.31
N PHE A 197 -14.39 8.87 -14.33
CA PHE A 197 -13.57 8.91 -15.53
C PHE A 197 -13.54 7.53 -16.20
N GLY A 198 -14.09 7.41 -17.42
CA GLY A 198 -14.33 6.16 -18.12
C GLY A 198 -15.56 5.45 -17.55
N GLY A 199 -15.35 4.43 -16.71
CA GLY A 199 -16.41 3.77 -15.94
C GLY A 199 -16.43 2.25 -16.05
N THR A 200 -16.13 1.67 -17.21
CA THR A 200 -16.17 0.21 -17.45
C THR A 200 -14.93 -0.52 -16.98
N GLN A 201 -13.79 0.20 -16.85
CA GLN A 201 -12.52 -0.39 -16.43
C GLN A 201 -12.62 -0.98 -15.01
N LEU A 202 -12.14 -2.20 -14.86
CA LEU A 202 -12.14 -2.90 -13.58
C LEU A 202 -11.00 -2.43 -12.68
N ARG A 203 -11.30 -2.32 -11.41
CA ARG A 203 -10.33 -2.02 -10.34
C ARG A 203 -10.47 -3.07 -9.24
N PRO A 204 -9.43 -3.87 -9.02
CA PRO A 204 -9.39 -4.75 -7.86
C PRO A 204 -9.16 -3.91 -6.61
N ASN A 205 -9.93 -4.19 -5.56
CA ASN A 205 -9.87 -3.45 -4.30
C ASN A 205 -9.75 -4.40 -3.10
N ILE A 206 -9.21 -3.86 -2.01
CA ILE A 206 -9.20 -4.52 -0.70
C ILE A 206 -9.38 -3.47 0.39
N ASN A 207 -10.18 -3.79 1.41
CA ASN A 207 -10.32 -2.95 2.58
C ASN A 207 -9.01 -2.94 3.38
N ILE A 208 -8.65 -1.78 3.95
CA ILE A 208 -7.42 -1.62 4.71
C ILE A 208 -7.35 -2.51 5.94
N GLU A 209 -8.47 -2.80 6.58
CA GLU A 209 -8.54 -3.73 7.72
C GLU A 209 -8.15 -5.15 7.31
N ASP A 210 -8.61 -5.60 6.15
CA ASP A 210 -8.20 -6.88 5.59
C ASP A 210 -6.74 -6.87 5.11
N MET A 211 -6.27 -5.73 4.56
CA MET A 211 -4.86 -5.63 4.14
C MET A 211 -3.89 -5.78 5.32
N VAL A 212 -4.17 -5.14 6.46
CA VAL A 212 -3.30 -5.27 7.64
C VAL A 212 -3.39 -6.67 8.25
N GLU A 213 -4.56 -7.31 8.21
CA GLU A 213 -4.72 -8.72 8.60
C GLU A 213 -3.92 -9.65 7.68
N ALA A 214 -3.92 -9.40 6.36
CA ALA A 214 -3.10 -10.18 5.42
C ALA A 214 -1.61 -10.13 5.78
N TYR A 215 -1.07 -8.95 6.12
CA TYR A 215 0.32 -8.83 6.55
C TYR A 215 0.59 -9.62 7.84
N ARG A 216 -0.34 -9.62 8.80
CA ARG A 216 -0.21 -10.43 10.01
C ARG A 216 -0.19 -11.94 9.66
N VAL A 217 -1.10 -12.37 8.79
CA VAL A 217 -1.14 -13.78 8.34
C VAL A 217 0.18 -14.18 7.66
N LEU A 218 0.72 -13.33 6.79
CA LEU A 218 2.02 -13.58 6.16
C LEU A 218 3.16 -13.59 7.19
N LEU A 219 3.07 -12.77 8.24
CA LEU A 219 4.06 -12.69 9.31
C LEU A 219 4.05 -13.95 10.20
N GLU A 220 2.89 -14.57 10.42
CA GLU A 220 2.73 -15.72 11.31
C GLU A 220 2.73 -17.08 10.58
N ALA A 221 2.56 -17.08 9.26
CA ALA A 221 2.46 -18.30 8.48
C ALA A 221 3.68 -19.21 8.63
N PRO A 222 3.51 -20.54 8.61
CA PRO A 222 4.62 -21.47 8.57
C PRO A 222 5.51 -21.29 7.34
N ARG A 223 6.83 -21.48 7.52
CA ARG A 223 7.83 -21.30 6.44
C ARG A 223 7.46 -22.04 5.16
N GLU A 224 7.08 -23.28 5.26
CA GLU A 224 6.76 -24.17 4.13
C GLU A 224 5.58 -23.68 3.30
N LYS A 225 4.76 -22.79 3.87
CA LYS A 225 3.60 -22.21 3.18
C LYS A 225 3.91 -20.90 2.46
N ILE A 226 4.99 -20.20 2.84
CA ILE A 226 5.27 -18.86 2.31
C ILE A 226 6.61 -18.71 1.62
N GLN A 227 7.60 -19.56 1.93
CA GLN A 227 8.95 -19.39 1.41
C GLN A 227 8.98 -19.36 -0.12
N GLY A 228 9.49 -18.25 -0.66
CA GLY A 228 9.64 -18.07 -2.09
C GLY A 228 8.34 -17.82 -2.85
N ARG A 229 7.23 -17.59 -2.14
CA ARG A 229 5.91 -17.44 -2.78
C ARG A 229 5.50 -16.00 -2.98
N THR A 230 4.68 -15.83 -3.99
CA THR A 230 3.94 -14.60 -4.25
C THR A 230 2.47 -14.84 -3.99
N PHE A 231 1.77 -13.87 -3.37
CA PHE A 231 0.33 -13.92 -3.14
C PHE A 231 -0.33 -12.64 -3.62
N ASN A 232 -1.37 -12.79 -4.43
CA ASN A 232 -2.31 -11.72 -4.68
C ASN A 232 -3.15 -11.48 -3.42
N ILE A 233 -3.29 -10.21 -3.04
CA ILE A 233 -4.07 -9.81 -1.88
C ILE A 233 -5.14 -8.82 -2.34
N GLY A 234 -6.32 -9.32 -2.64
CA GLY A 234 -7.46 -8.54 -3.13
C GLY A 234 -8.77 -9.17 -2.71
N TYR A 235 -9.87 -8.45 -2.91
CA TYR A 235 -11.20 -8.94 -2.60
C TYR A 235 -12.20 -8.65 -3.70
N GLU A 236 -12.66 -7.40 -3.81
CA GLU A 236 -13.71 -7.03 -4.74
C GLU A 236 -13.13 -6.40 -6.01
N ASN A 237 -13.54 -6.93 -7.15
CA ASN A 237 -13.19 -6.41 -8.46
C ASN A 237 -14.41 -5.70 -9.05
N CYS A 238 -14.40 -4.37 -9.04
CA CYS A 238 -15.53 -3.57 -9.48
C CYS A 238 -15.14 -2.62 -10.61
N SER A 239 -16.08 -2.34 -11.52
CA SER A 239 -15.92 -1.24 -12.46
C SER A 239 -15.97 0.11 -11.73
N VAL A 240 -15.32 1.14 -12.27
CA VAL A 240 -15.31 2.46 -11.64
C VAL A 240 -16.72 3.03 -11.51
N SER A 241 -17.62 2.75 -12.47
CA SER A 241 -19.05 3.11 -12.36
C SER A 241 -19.71 2.41 -11.17
N ARG A 242 -19.44 1.10 -10.97
CA ARG A 242 -19.99 0.37 -9.83
C ARG A 242 -19.45 0.89 -8.50
N LEU A 243 -18.17 1.27 -8.44
CA LEU A 243 -17.58 1.91 -7.26
C LEU A 243 -18.30 3.23 -6.90
N ALA A 244 -18.63 4.04 -7.91
CA ALA A 244 -19.35 5.30 -7.70
C ALA A 244 -20.76 5.07 -7.12
N GLU A 245 -21.46 4.03 -7.59
CA GLU A 245 -22.77 3.65 -7.04
C GLU A 245 -22.68 3.16 -5.60
N ILE A 246 -21.69 2.31 -5.27
CA ILE A 246 -21.44 1.85 -3.90
C ILE A 246 -21.16 3.05 -3.00
N VAL A 247 -20.31 3.97 -3.42
CA VAL A 247 -19.97 5.19 -2.67
C VAL A 247 -21.22 6.03 -2.42
N LYS A 248 -22.01 6.32 -3.47
CA LYS A 248 -23.24 7.10 -3.35
C LYS A 248 -24.22 6.47 -2.36
N SER A 249 -24.42 5.17 -2.48
CA SER A 249 -25.31 4.41 -1.57
C SER A 249 -24.81 4.46 -0.13
N ALA A 250 -23.53 4.20 0.11
CA ALA A 250 -22.95 4.14 1.44
C ALA A 250 -22.83 5.52 2.14
N VAL A 251 -22.63 6.59 1.38
CA VAL A 251 -22.66 7.97 1.89
C VAL A 251 -24.07 8.35 2.34
N GLY A 252 -25.09 7.89 1.60
CA GLY A 252 -26.51 8.03 1.99
C GLY A 252 -27.06 9.47 1.88
N ASP A 253 -26.38 10.38 1.17
CA ASP A 253 -26.88 11.72 0.89
C ASP A 253 -27.58 11.74 -0.50
N PRO A 254 -28.90 11.99 -0.57
CA PRO A 254 -29.64 12.01 -1.83
C PRO A 254 -29.19 13.11 -2.80
N LYS A 255 -28.49 14.13 -2.32
CA LYS A 255 -27.96 15.23 -3.14
C LYS A 255 -26.73 14.82 -3.95
N VAL A 256 -26.08 13.70 -3.61
CA VAL A 256 -24.89 13.25 -4.35
C VAL A 256 -25.26 12.87 -5.78
N THR A 257 -24.63 13.56 -6.73
CA THR A 257 -24.77 13.30 -8.16
C THR A 257 -23.58 12.52 -8.71
N ILE A 258 -23.82 11.67 -9.70
CA ILE A 258 -22.77 10.96 -10.43
C ILE A 258 -22.76 11.47 -11.86
N THR A 259 -21.59 11.90 -12.34
CA THR A 259 -21.36 12.30 -13.73
C THR A 259 -20.24 11.48 -14.34
N ALA A 260 -20.36 11.17 -15.64
CA ALA A 260 -19.32 10.45 -16.37
C ALA A 260 -18.50 11.43 -17.25
N SER A 261 -17.22 11.20 -17.34
CA SER A 261 -16.27 11.89 -18.23
C SER A 261 -15.43 10.88 -18.99
N PRO A 262 -14.99 11.15 -20.22
CA PRO A 262 -14.06 10.29 -20.94
C PRO A 262 -12.77 10.05 -20.16
N SER A 263 -12.13 8.91 -20.38
CA SER A 263 -10.83 8.59 -19.77
C SER A 263 -9.94 7.85 -20.76
N ASN A 264 -8.66 8.17 -20.73
CA ASN A 264 -7.61 7.44 -21.44
C ASN A 264 -6.92 6.39 -20.56
N ASP A 265 -7.40 6.15 -19.33
CA ASP A 265 -6.84 5.15 -18.43
C ASP A 265 -7.27 3.74 -18.86
N LEU A 266 -6.37 3.05 -19.58
CA LEU A 266 -6.60 1.72 -20.13
C LEU A 266 -6.42 0.60 -19.10
N ARG A 267 -5.92 0.89 -17.90
CA ARG A 267 -5.69 -0.14 -16.88
C ARG A 267 -7.01 -0.79 -16.50
N SER A 268 -7.13 -2.08 -16.78
CA SER A 268 -8.30 -2.89 -16.43
C SER A 268 -7.83 -4.32 -16.20
N TYR A 269 -8.08 -4.86 -15.03
CA TYR A 269 -7.72 -6.24 -14.69
C TYR A 269 -8.52 -6.71 -13.48
N HIS A 270 -8.75 -8.03 -13.44
CA HIS A 270 -9.49 -8.73 -12.39
C HIS A 270 -8.54 -9.67 -11.65
N VAL A 271 -8.20 -9.34 -10.41
CA VAL A 271 -7.26 -10.12 -9.61
C VAL A 271 -7.98 -11.26 -8.90
N ASN A 272 -7.44 -12.48 -9.05
CA ASN A 272 -7.83 -13.64 -8.27
C ASN A 272 -6.90 -13.80 -7.06
N SER A 273 -7.46 -13.94 -5.88
CA SER A 273 -6.74 -14.13 -4.60
C SER A 273 -7.02 -15.49 -3.95
N ASP A 274 -7.43 -16.50 -4.73
CA ASP A 274 -7.71 -17.85 -4.22
C ASP A 274 -6.48 -18.54 -3.60
N LEU A 275 -5.28 -18.22 -4.11
CA LEU A 275 -4.07 -18.89 -3.66
C LEU A 275 -3.79 -18.64 -2.18
N VAL A 276 -3.93 -17.38 -1.73
CA VAL A 276 -3.72 -17.04 -0.32
C VAL A 276 -4.77 -17.72 0.58
N LEU A 277 -6.02 -17.80 0.12
CA LEU A 277 -7.07 -18.54 0.84
C LEU A 277 -6.73 -20.02 0.95
N LYS A 278 -6.41 -20.69 -0.16
CA LYS A 278 -6.11 -22.13 -0.20
C LYS A 278 -4.87 -22.50 0.60
N THR A 279 -3.86 -21.61 0.61
CA THR A 279 -2.56 -21.89 1.24
C THR A 279 -2.55 -21.52 2.72
N LEU A 280 -3.12 -20.37 3.07
CA LEU A 280 -3.01 -19.77 4.41
C LEU A 280 -4.33 -19.72 5.16
N GLY A 281 -5.45 -20.04 4.52
CA GLY A 281 -6.79 -19.91 5.11
C GLY A 281 -7.23 -18.46 5.28
N TYR A 282 -6.52 -17.51 4.64
CA TYR A 282 -6.87 -16.10 4.70
C TYR A 282 -7.94 -15.75 3.68
N ALA A 283 -9.02 -15.14 4.14
CA ALA A 283 -10.06 -14.54 3.31
C ALA A 283 -10.41 -13.14 3.84
N PRO A 284 -10.49 -12.14 2.96
CA PRO A 284 -11.00 -10.81 3.32
C PRO A 284 -12.45 -10.90 3.85
N LYS A 285 -12.80 -9.98 4.76
CA LYS A 285 -14.11 -9.95 5.43
C LYS A 285 -14.84 -8.64 5.24
N HIS A 286 -14.12 -7.56 4.93
CA HIS A 286 -14.67 -6.21 4.86
C HIS A 286 -14.82 -5.80 3.39
N THR A 287 -16.01 -5.34 3.06
CA THR A 287 -16.37 -4.90 1.70
C THR A 287 -15.84 -3.50 1.38
N ILE A 288 -15.95 -3.10 0.12
CA ILE A 288 -15.74 -1.71 -0.31
C ILE A 288 -16.73 -0.78 0.39
N GLU A 289 -17.97 -1.24 0.60
CA GLU A 289 -18.98 -0.45 1.32
C GLU A 289 -18.54 -0.17 2.78
N ASP A 290 -17.95 -1.16 3.46
CA ASP A 290 -17.39 -0.97 4.81
C ASP A 290 -16.24 0.04 4.80
N ALA A 291 -15.38 0.00 3.78
CA ALA A 291 -14.32 0.98 3.58
C ALA A 291 -14.89 2.40 3.43
N VAL A 292 -15.91 2.59 2.60
CA VAL A 292 -16.61 3.88 2.44
C VAL A 292 -17.21 4.34 3.77
N ARG A 293 -17.91 3.47 4.49
CA ARG A 293 -18.51 3.77 5.79
C ARG A 293 -17.47 4.19 6.83
N SER A 294 -16.28 3.59 6.82
CA SER A 294 -15.17 3.97 7.71
C SER A 294 -14.69 5.41 7.44
N ILE A 295 -14.56 5.80 6.16
CA ILE A 295 -14.21 7.16 5.76
C ILE A 295 -15.31 8.16 6.12
N VAL A 296 -16.58 7.81 5.87
CA VAL A 296 -17.75 8.64 6.24
C VAL A 296 -17.77 8.92 7.73
N ARG A 297 -17.54 7.91 8.56
CA ARG A 297 -17.46 8.04 10.02
C ARG A 297 -16.34 9.00 10.43
N ALA A 298 -15.13 8.78 9.92
CA ALA A 298 -13.97 9.63 10.21
C ALA A 298 -14.20 11.10 9.78
N TYR A 299 -14.85 11.32 8.64
CA TYR A 299 -15.23 12.67 8.17
C TYR A 299 -16.22 13.33 9.12
N ARG A 300 -17.27 12.62 9.54
CA ARG A 300 -18.28 13.14 10.49
C ARG A 300 -17.69 13.42 11.87
N GLU A 301 -16.68 12.69 12.27
CA GLU A 301 -15.90 12.93 13.51
C GLU A 301 -14.89 14.09 13.39
N GLY A 302 -14.83 14.76 12.23
CA GLY A 302 -13.95 15.92 12.01
C GLY A 302 -12.46 15.57 11.91
N ARG A 303 -12.12 14.32 11.57
CA ARG A 303 -10.72 13.86 11.50
C ARG A 303 -9.94 14.41 10.30
N PHE A 304 -10.62 15.02 9.33
CA PHE A 304 -9.98 15.51 8.11
C PHE A 304 -10.07 17.03 8.03
N LYS A 305 -8.93 17.69 8.12
CA LYS A 305 -8.84 19.13 7.90
C LYS A 305 -8.57 19.39 6.42
N ASP A 306 -9.48 20.14 5.77
CA ASP A 306 -9.35 20.53 4.35
C ASP A 306 -9.06 19.35 3.40
N PRO A 307 -9.87 18.27 3.40
CA PRO A 307 -9.50 16.99 2.80
C PRO A 307 -9.25 17.02 1.30
N LEU A 308 -9.79 18.00 0.57
CA LEU A 308 -9.58 18.14 -0.88
C LEU A 308 -8.34 18.95 -1.24
N SER A 309 -7.84 19.80 -0.34
CA SER A 309 -6.73 20.72 -0.61
C SER A 309 -5.46 20.40 0.15
N ASN A 310 -5.57 19.84 1.35
CA ASN A 310 -4.42 19.52 2.21
C ASN A 310 -3.48 18.50 1.54
N PRO A 311 -2.22 18.85 1.28
CA PRO A 311 -1.28 17.98 0.58
C PRO A 311 -0.97 16.69 1.34
N LEU A 312 -1.14 16.66 2.66
CA LEU A 312 -0.90 15.46 3.46
C LEU A 312 -1.80 14.27 3.08
N TYR A 313 -2.92 14.52 2.40
CA TYR A 313 -3.83 13.46 1.91
C TYR A 313 -3.62 13.09 0.44
N HIS A 314 -2.72 13.78 -0.26
CA HIS A 314 -2.52 13.61 -1.71
C HIS A 314 -1.04 13.46 -2.03
N ASN A 315 -0.61 12.27 -2.43
CA ASN A 315 0.80 12.00 -2.69
C ASN A 315 1.41 12.97 -3.71
N ILE A 316 0.73 13.21 -4.84
CA ILE A 316 1.21 14.13 -5.88
C ILE A 316 1.45 15.52 -5.32
N LYS A 317 0.47 16.08 -4.61
CA LYS A 317 0.57 17.44 -4.04
C LYS A 317 1.73 17.56 -3.07
N LEU A 318 1.92 16.54 -2.21
CA LEU A 318 3.02 16.56 -1.26
C LEU A 318 4.37 16.42 -1.97
N MET A 319 4.51 15.49 -2.90
CA MET A 319 5.76 15.27 -3.65
C MET A 319 6.18 16.51 -4.46
N GLN A 320 5.24 17.31 -4.95
CA GLN A 320 5.54 18.60 -5.60
C GLN A 320 6.11 19.66 -4.63
N GLN A 321 5.81 19.55 -3.34
CA GLN A 321 6.27 20.50 -2.29
C GLN A 321 7.58 20.07 -1.65
N VAL A 322 7.83 18.76 -1.58
CA VAL A 322 9.02 18.20 -0.93
C VAL A 322 10.16 18.12 -1.95
N LYS A 323 11.24 18.86 -1.68
CA LYS A 323 12.49 18.68 -2.43
C LYS A 323 13.26 17.51 -1.83
N MET A 324 13.27 16.41 -2.53
CA MET A 324 14.10 15.25 -2.18
C MET A 324 15.38 15.32 -3.02
N SER A 325 16.54 15.43 -2.39
CA SER A 325 17.83 15.36 -3.07
C SER A 325 18.49 13.99 -2.87
N GLU A 326 19.49 13.67 -3.69
CA GLU A 326 20.34 12.49 -3.44
C GLU A 326 20.99 12.62 -2.05
N GLY A 327 20.50 11.86 -1.08
CA GLY A 327 21.03 11.76 0.28
C GLY A 327 20.37 12.62 1.36
N SER A 328 19.41 13.49 1.08
CA SER A 328 18.68 14.23 2.11
C SER A 328 17.25 14.55 1.69
N VAL A 329 16.35 14.60 2.68
CA VAL A 329 14.99 15.12 2.51
C VAL A 329 14.92 16.47 3.21
N THR A 330 14.69 17.53 2.45
CA THR A 330 14.37 18.86 3.00
C THR A 330 12.91 19.18 2.71
N ALA A 331 12.15 19.46 3.76
CA ALA A 331 10.76 19.91 3.67
C ALA A 331 10.71 21.43 3.50
#